data_b32ad31bfa111b772ada94c1af7a3cc7
#
_entry.id   b32ad31bfa111b772ada94c1af7a3cc7
#
_cell.length_a   1.000
_cell.length_b   1.000
_cell.length_c   1.000
_cell.angle_alpha   90.00
_cell.angle_beta   90.00
_cell.angle_gamma   90.00
#
_symmetry.space_group_name_H-M   'P 1'
#
loop_
_entity.id
_entity.type
_entity.pdbx_description
1 polymer ?
#
loop_
_entity_poly.entity_id
_entity_poly.type
_entity_poly.pdbx_seq_one_letter_code
_entity_poly.pdbx_strand_id
1 'polypeptide(L)'
;PVEDGASKEILGKKVIFFDIQSTKAKQFGFCMDLGAGRKLTCCGDEPYNSCEEAYAKDSTWLLHEAFCLHGQADIFHPYEKHHSTVKDACELAEQLHVKNLLLYHTEDRNLAKRKELYTEEGTESDNHA
;
A
#
# COMPACT_ATOMS: atom_id res chain seq x y z
N PRO A 1 21.95 5.80 -7.64
CA PRO A 1 21.03 4.70 -7.99
C PRO A 1 20.69 3.89 -6.75
N VAL A 2 19.43 3.44 -6.71
CA VAL A 2 18.93 2.56 -5.64
C VAL A 2 18.94 1.12 -6.15
N GLU A 3 19.39 0.21 -5.31
CA GLU A 3 19.37 -1.23 -5.59
C GLU A 3 18.48 -1.94 -4.58
N ASP A 4 18.01 -3.13 -4.93
CA ASP A 4 17.17 -3.95 -4.06
C ASP A 4 17.89 -4.26 -2.75
N GLY A 5 17.21 -3.98 -1.64
CA GLY A 5 17.77 -4.14 -0.30
C GLY A 5 18.75 -3.03 0.14
N ALA A 6 18.97 -2.00 -0.68
CA ALA A 6 19.84 -0.89 -0.34
C ALA A 6 19.32 -0.12 0.88
N SER A 7 20.20 0.13 1.84
CA SER A 7 19.90 0.89 3.05
C SER A 7 20.53 2.28 2.96
N LYS A 8 19.74 3.30 3.28
CA LYS A 8 20.19 4.70 3.35
C LYS A 8 19.66 5.35 4.61
N GLU A 9 20.37 6.39 5.08
CA GLU A 9 19.86 7.25 6.14
C GLU A 9 19.27 8.50 5.53
N ILE A 10 17.99 8.76 5.83
CA ILE A 10 17.23 9.92 5.34
C ILE A 10 16.61 10.62 6.54
N LEU A 11 16.95 11.90 6.76
CA LEU A 11 16.47 12.70 7.89
C LEU A 11 16.65 11.99 9.24
N GLY A 12 17.80 11.33 9.41
CA GLY A 12 18.14 10.60 10.65
C GLY A 12 17.43 9.26 10.80
N LYS A 13 16.72 8.79 9.79
CA LYS A 13 16.01 7.50 9.80
C LYS A 13 16.67 6.51 8.85
N LYS A 14 16.76 5.26 9.27
CA LYS A 14 17.20 4.18 8.39
C LYS A 14 16.06 3.80 7.44
N VAL A 15 16.34 3.85 6.15
CA VAL A 15 15.39 3.50 5.09
C VAL A 15 15.98 2.39 4.23
N ILE A 16 15.24 1.30 4.05
CA ILE A 16 15.59 0.21 3.15
C ILE A 16 14.71 0.30 1.92
N PHE A 17 15.31 0.29 0.73
CA PHE A 17 14.60 0.28 -0.54
C PHE A 17 14.52 -1.14 -1.07
N PHE A 18 13.39 -1.53 -1.61
CA PHE A 18 13.19 -2.85 -2.21
C PHE A 18 12.53 -2.75 -3.58
N ASP A 19 12.97 -3.59 -4.50
CA ASP A 19 12.38 -3.70 -5.83
C ASP A 19 11.03 -4.40 -5.72
N ILE A 20 9.96 -3.74 -6.15
CA ILE A 20 8.62 -4.33 -6.12
C ILE A 20 8.35 -5.28 -7.28
N GLN A 21 9.32 -5.48 -8.17
CA GLN A 21 9.21 -6.33 -9.36
C GLN A 21 8.07 -5.88 -10.28
N SER A 22 8.00 -4.57 -10.52
CA SER A 22 6.99 -3.98 -11.39
C SER A 22 7.05 -4.57 -12.81
N THR A 23 5.87 -4.83 -13.37
CA THR A 23 5.72 -5.30 -14.75
C THR A 23 5.75 -4.17 -15.79
N LYS A 24 5.65 -2.91 -15.33
CA LYS A 24 5.61 -1.73 -16.19
C LYS A 24 6.99 -1.08 -16.35
N ALA A 25 7.52 -0.58 -15.27
CA ALA A 25 8.82 0.08 -15.20
C ALA A 25 9.43 -0.20 -13.84
N LYS A 26 10.76 -0.21 -13.76
CA LYS A 26 11.43 -0.46 -12.49
C LYS A 26 11.02 0.56 -11.45
N GLN A 27 10.48 0.10 -10.34
CA GLN A 27 10.12 0.95 -9.21
C GLN A 27 10.42 0.27 -7.89
N PHE A 28 10.59 1.09 -6.85
CA PHE A 28 10.95 0.64 -5.53
C PHE A 28 9.89 1.04 -4.51
N GLY A 29 9.65 0.14 -3.56
CA GLY A 29 9.06 0.48 -2.28
C GLY A 29 10.14 0.84 -1.29
N PHE A 30 9.74 1.25 -0.10
CA PHE A 30 10.68 1.51 0.97
C PHE A 30 10.12 1.14 2.34
N CYS A 31 11.01 0.80 3.26
CA CYS A 31 10.70 0.53 4.66
C CYS A 31 11.54 1.45 5.53
N MET A 32 10.89 2.30 6.33
CA MET A 32 11.52 3.26 7.22
C MET A 32 11.43 2.78 8.66
N ASP A 33 12.56 2.72 9.35
CA ASP A 33 12.62 2.47 10.78
C ASP A 33 12.17 3.73 11.55
N LEU A 34 11.10 3.60 12.34
CA LEU A 34 10.57 4.69 13.16
C LEU A 34 11.09 4.65 14.61
N GLY A 35 11.94 3.67 14.94
CA GLY A 35 12.41 3.43 16.29
C GLY A 35 11.41 2.65 17.16
N ALA A 36 11.90 2.10 18.28
CA ALA A 36 11.10 1.31 19.23
C ALA A 36 10.35 0.13 18.60
N GLY A 37 10.94 -0.53 17.60
CA GLY A 37 10.35 -1.66 16.88
C GLY A 37 9.23 -1.28 15.91
N ARG A 38 9.00 0.02 15.67
CA ARG A 38 7.98 0.50 14.73
C ARG A 38 8.58 0.75 13.35
N LYS A 39 7.80 0.50 12.31
CA LYS A 39 8.22 0.76 10.93
C LYS A 39 7.07 1.26 10.06
N LEU A 40 7.43 2.03 9.05
CA LEU A 40 6.54 2.50 8.00
C LEU A 40 7.00 1.91 6.67
N THR A 41 6.11 1.22 5.96
CA THR A 41 6.41 0.60 4.67
C THR A 41 5.52 1.18 3.59
N CYS A 42 6.12 1.57 2.46
CA CYS A 42 5.42 2.03 1.27
C CYS A 42 5.65 1.03 0.14
N CYS A 43 4.56 0.51 -0.43
CA CYS A 43 4.60 -0.59 -1.40
C CYS A 43 4.63 -0.14 -2.87
N GLY A 44 4.73 1.16 -3.15
CA GLY A 44 4.72 1.66 -4.54
C GLY A 44 3.30 1.84 -5.08
N ASP A 45 3.14 1.91 -6.40
CA ASP A 45 1.85 2.19 -7.03
C ASP A 45 1.26 1.01 -7.83
N GLU A 46 1.59 -0.20 -7.42
CA GLU A 46 1.07 -1.44 -8.00
C GLU A 46 0.47 -2.33 -6.91
N PRO A 47 -0.35 -3.33 -7.28
CA PRO A 47 -0.83 -4.34 -6.34
C PRO A 47 0.33 -5.04 -5.63
N TYR A 48 0.09 -5.43 -4.40
CA TYR A 48 1.06 -6.16 -3.59
C TYR A 48 1.62 -7.39 -4.30
N ASN A 49 2.93 -7.58 -4.15
CA ASN A 49 3.66 -8.74 -4.63
C ASN A 49 4.31 -9.45 -3.43
N SER A 50 4.34 -10.76 -3.43
CA SER A 50 4.90 -11.55 -2.32
C SER A 50 6.36 -11.22 -1.98
N CYS A 51 7.13 -10.67 -2.91
CA CYS A 51 8.49 -10.21 -2.64
C CYS A 51 8.57 -9.06 -1.62
N GLU A 52 7.45 -8.38 -1.37
CA GLU A 52 7.34 -7.27 -0.43
C GLU A 52 7.03 -7.72 1.01
N GLU A 53 6.67 -8.99 1.21
CA GLU A 53 6.18 -9.51 2.50
C GLU A 53 7.17 -9.27 3.65
N ALA A 54 8.45 -9.52 3.43
CA ALA A 54 9.49 -9.36 4.44
C ALA A 54 9.55 -7.92 5.00
N TYR A 55 9.19 -6.94 4.18
CA TYR A 55 9.19 -5.52 4.55
C TYR A 55 7.83 -5.05 5.07
N ALA A 56 6.75 -5.49 4.45
CA ALA A 56 5.40 -5.02 4.75
C ALA A 56 4.77 -5.66 5.99
N LYS A 57 5.10 -6.92 6.28
CA LYS A 57 4.55 -7.65 7.42
C LYS A 57 4.84 -6.94 8.74
N ASP A 58 3.83 -6.88 9.60
CA ASP A 58 3.90 -6.28 10.93
C ASP A 58 4.26 -4.78 10.93
N SER A 59 4.04 -4.07 9.83
CA SER A 59 4.27 -2.63 9.76
C SER A 59 3.33 -1.88 10.71
N THR A 60 3.86 -0.84 11.35
CA THR A 60 3.05 0.10 12.13
C THR A 60 2.18 0.94 11.20
N TRP A 61 2.77 1.36 10.07
CA TRP A 61 2.09 2.04 8.97
C TRP A 61 2.41 1.35 7.66
N LEU A 62 1.37 1.00 6.91
CA LEU A 62 1.48 0.53 5.54
C LEU A 62 0.87 1.57 4.62
N LEU A 63 1.65 2.06 3.66
CA LEU A 63 1.20 2.92 2.58
C LEU A 63 1.00 2.04 1.35
N HIS A 64 -0.23 1.96 0.87
CA HIS A 64 -0.58 1.11 -0.27
C HIS A 64 -1.51 1.85 -1.23
N GLU A 65 -1.37 1.56 -2.52
CA GLU A 65 -2.26 2.14 -3.52
C GLU A 65 -3.66 1.52 -3.42
N ALA A 66 -4.67 2.33 -3.71
CA ALA A 66 -6.05 1.89 -3.83
C ALA A 66 -6.74 2.77 -4.86
N PHE A 67 -6.76 2.31 -6.10
CA PHE A 67 -7.20 3.13 -7.23
C PHE A 67 -8.68 3.54 -7.12
N CYS A 68 -9.54 2.62 -6.69
CA CYS A 68 -10.97 2.88 -6.57
C CYS A 68 -11.63 1.99 -5.51
N LEU A 69 -12.92 2.25 -5.25
CA LEU A 69 -13.77 1.37 -4.46
C LEU A 69 -13.98 0.04 -5.19
N HIS A 70 -14.02 -1.06 -4.46
CA HIS A 70 -14.27 -2.38 -5.02
C HIS A 70 -15.61 -2.44 -5.77
N GLY A 71 -16.65 -1.82 -5.21
CA GLY A 71 -17.99 -1.74 -5.84
C GLY A 71 -18.02 -0.94 -7.14
N GLN A 72 -16.95 -0.24 -7.49
CA GLN A 72 -16.82 0.53 -8.73
C GLN A 72 -15.75 -0.04 -9.67
N ALA A 73 -15.28 -1.26 -9.42
CA ALA A 73 -14.24 -1.89 -10.22
C ALA A 73 -14.63 -2.07 -11.69
N ASP A 74 -15.91 -2.28 -11.99
CA ASP A 74 -16.45 -2.38 -13.35
C ASP A 74 -16.45 -1.04 -14.09
N ILE A 75 -16.38 0.10 -13.38
CA ILE A 75 -16.31 1.44 -13.95
C ILE A 75 -14.86 1.84 -14.21
N PHE A 76 -13.98 1.64 -13.24
CA PHE A 76 -12.60 2.12 -13.27
C PHE A 76 -11.58 1.10 -13.78
N HIS A 77 -11.94 -0.18 -13.85
CA HIS A 77 -11.09 -1.27 -14.34
C HIS A 77 -9.69 -1.31 -13.67
N PRO A 78 -9.62 -1.36 -12.31
CA PRO A 78 -8.35 -1.29 -11.61
C PRO A 78 -7.42 -2.46 -11.98
N TYR A 79 -7.94 -3.67 -12.06
CA TYR A 79 -7.13 -4.87 -12.33
C TYR A 79 -6.51 -4.87 -13.72
N GLU A 80 -7.22 -4.37 -14.73
CA GLU A 80 -6.71 -4.22 -16.09
C GLU A 80 -5.59 -3.19 -16.17
N LYS A 81 -5.64 -2.17 -15.31
CA LYS A 81 -4.61 -1.12 -15.18
C LYS A 81 -3.49 -1.50 -14.21
N HIS A 82 -3.54 -2.71 -13.66
CA HIS A 82 -2.62 -3.21 -12.66
C HIS A 82 -2.62 -2.36 -11.38
N HIS A 83 -3.80 -2.20 -10.81
CA HIS A 83 -4.06 -1.53 -9.54
C HIS A 83 -5.00 -2.35 -8.66
N SER A 84 -5.05 -2.03 -7.37
CA SER A 84 -5.96 -2.64 -6.41
C SER A 84 -7.11 -1.72 -6.05
N THR A 85 -8.11 -2.31 -5.37
CA THR A 85 -9.24 -1.58 -4.80
C THR A 85 -8.99 -1.30 -3.31
N VAL A 86 -9.83 -0.46 -2.71
CA VAL A 86 -9.81 -0.22 -1.26
C VAL A 86 -9.94 -1.53 -0.48
N LYS A 87 -10.88 -2.38 -0.89
CA LYS A 87 -11.08 -3.70 -0.27
C LYS A 87 -9.83 -4.56 -0.32
N ASP A 88 -9.18 -4.64 -1.48
CA ASP A 88 -7.94 -5.41 -1.65
C ASP A 88 -6.85 -4.94 -0.69
N ALA A 89 -6.66 -3.63 -0.57
CA ALA A 89 -5.66 -3.05 0.31
C ALA A 89 -5.96 -3.30 1.80
N CYS A 90 -7.24 -3.23 2.19
CA CYS A 90 -7.65 -3.51 3.57
C CYS A 90 -7.48 -4.98 3.94
N GLU A 91 -7.86 -5.91 3.07
CA GLU A 91 -7.66 -7.34 3.27
C GLU A 91 -6.16 -7.69 3.37
N LEU A 92 -5.35 -7.05 2.54
CA LEU A 92 -3.90 -7.20 2.59
C LEU A 92 -3.31 -6.71 3.92
N ALA A 93 -3.70 -5.52 4.37
CA ALA A 93 -3.23 -4.95 5.63
C ALA A 93 -3.55 -5.87 6.82
N GLU A 94 -4.72 -6.47 6.82
CA GLU A 94 -5.14 -7.43 7.83
C GLU A 94 -4.31 -8.72 7.76
N GLN A 95 -4.14 -9.27 6.58
CA GLN A 95 -3.32 -10.46 6.34
C GLN A 95 -1.86 -10.27 6.79
N LEU A 96 -1.32 -9.06 6.61
CA LEU A 96 0.05 -8.71 6.99
C LEU A 96 0.18 -8.20 8.44
N HIS A 97 -0.90 -8.21 9.22
CA HIS A 97 -0.91 -7.72 10.61
C HIS A 97 -0.45 -6.27 10.75
N VAL A 98 -0.84 -5.42 9.83
CA VAL A 98 -0.53 -3.99 9.83
C VAL A 98 -1.42 -3.26 10.84
N LYS A 99 -0.85 -2.32 11.59
CA LYS A 99 -1.62 -1.54 12.57
C LYS A 99 -2.42 -0.40 11.94
N ASN A 100 -1.83 0.31 11.00
CA ASN A 100 -2.44 1.46 10.34
C ASN A 100 -2.21 1.38 8.84
N LEU A 101 -3.26 1.62 8.06
CA LEU A 101 -3.22 1.63 6.61
C LEU A 101 -3.49 3.04 6.10
N LEU A 102 -2.61 3.55 5.23
CA LEU A 102 -2.81 4.79 4.49
C LEU A 102 -2.91 4.49 3.01
N LEU A 103 -4.01 4.90 2.41
CA LEU A 103 -4.28 4.69 0.98
C LEU A 103 -3.90 5.92 0.17
N TYR A 104 -3.34 5.70 -1.00
CA TYR A 104 -2.99 6.74 -1.96
C TYR A 104 -3.20 6.28 -3.41
N HIS A 105 -2.93 7.14 -4.38
CA HIS A 105 -3.06 6.86 -5.81
C HIS A 105 -4.50 6.48 -6.19
N THR A 106 -5.44 7.32 -5.78
CA THR A 106 -6.87 7.12 -6.00
C THR A 106 -7.36 7.82 -7.26
N GLU A 107 -8.43 7.31 -7.87
CA GLU A 107 -9.11 8.00 -8.97
C GLU A 107 -9.71 9.34 -8.52
N ASP A 108 -10.05 10.23 -9.47
CA ASP A 108 -10.47 11.60 -9.17
C ASP A 108 -11.99 11.82 -9.12
N ARG A 109 -12.78 10.86 -9.60
CA ARG A 109 -14.25 11.00 -9.72
C ARG A 109 -14.92 11.18 -8.35
N ASN A 110 -14.41 10.47 -7.32
CA ASN A 110 -14.93 10.54 -5.97
C ASN A 110 -14.16 11.51 -5.06
N LEU A 111 -13.41 12.43 -5.62
CA LEU A 111 -12.50 13.30 -4.87
C LEU A 111 -13.16 14.00 -3.67
N ALA A 112 -14.36 14.56 -3.84
CA ALA A 112 -15.07 15.30 -2.80
C ALA A 112 -15.56 14.41 -1.64
N LYS A 113 -15.83 13.13 -1.89
CA LYS A 113 -16.37 12.17 -0.92
C LYS A 113 -15.40 11.04 -0.58
N ARG A 114 -14.17 11.12 -1.08
CA ARG A 114 -13.19 10.04 -0.97
C ARG A 114 -13.01 9.54 0.45
N LYS A 115 -12.79 10.44 1.38
CA LYS A 115 -12.56 10.07 2.79
C LYS A 115 -13.71 9.26 3.37
N GLU A 116 -14.94 9.69 3.14
CA GLU A 116 -16.13 9.02 3.62
C GLU A 116 -16.29 7.63 2.99
N LEU A 117 -16.32 7.56 1.66
CA LEU A 117 -16.56 6.33 0.91
C LEU A 117 -15.45 5.28 1.14
N TYR A 118 -14.20 5.69 1.16
CA TYR A 118 -13.08 4.77 1.34
C TYR A 118 -12.99 4.27 2.78
N THR A 119 -13.32 5.11 3.76
CA THR A 119 -13.40 4.70 5.17
C THR A 119 -14.54 3.70 5.39
N GLU A 120 -15.70 3.93 4.77
CA GLU A 120 -16.86 3.03 4.84
C GLU A 120 -16.52 1.64 4.28
N GLU A 121 -15.97 1.55 3.07
CA GLU A 121 -15.59 0.28 2.48
C GLU A 121 -14.49 -0.43 3.30
N GLY A 122 -13.52 0.29 3.83
CA GLY A 122 -12.50 -0.25 4.71
C GLY A 122 -13.08 -0.88 5.97
N THR A 123 -14.03 -0.21 6.60
CA THR A 123 -14.73 -0.71 7.79
C THR A 123 -15.56 -1.96 7.50
N GLU A 124 -16.22 -2.02 6.35
CA GLU A 124 -16.97 -3.20 5.91
C GLU A 124 -16.04 -4.40 5.70
N SER A 125 -14.85 -4.19 5.14
CA SER A 125 -13.85 -5.24 4.95
C SER A 125 -13.39 -5.81 6.29
N ASP A 126 -13.14 -4.98 7.30
CA ASP A 126 -12.75 -5.39 8.65
C ASP A 126 -13.83 -6.26 9.32
N ASN A 127 -15.11 -5.98 9.06
CA ASN A 127 -16.23 -6.73 9.64
C ASN A 127 -16.46 -8.10 8.99
N HIS A 128 -15.81 -8.40 7.87
CA HIS A 128 -15.95 -9.65 7.14
C HIS A 128 -14.73 -10.58 7.30
N ALA A 129 -13.80 -10.17 8.11
CA ALA A 129 -12.57 -10.93 8.38
C ALA A 129 -12.77 -12.03 9.42
#